data_764aba9adf75b536de7f22b7d7f24c8b
#
_entry.id   764aba9adf75b536de7f22b7d7f24c8b
#
_cell.length_a   1.000
_cell.length_b   1.000
_cell.length_c   1.000
_cell.angle_alpha   90.00
_cell.angle_beta   90.00
_cell.angle_gamma   90.00
#
_symmetry.space_group_name_H-M   'P 1'
#
loop_
_entity.id
_entity.type
_entity.pdbx_description
1 polymer ?
#
loop_
_entity_poly.entity_id
_entity_poly.type
_entity_poly.pdbx_seq_one_letter_code
_entity_poly.pdbx_strand_id
1 'polypeptide(L)'
;MAEPADAIEREIWIGARPEAVFAYFTDARKMVRWKGLEANLDPRVGGLYRVVIDGGRVVRGEFRELVPNRRVIFTWGWEGDPNLPPGSSTVEVTLTAEGEGTVVRLIHRDLPAPARKVHAEGWDRFLPRLARAAADRPEATRDAGRASRN
;
A
#
# COMPACT_ATOMS: atom_id res chain seq x y z
N MET A 1 10.45 -20.68 -11.50
CA MET A 1 10.11 -19.95 -11.17
C MET A 1 9.83 -19.79 -9.90
N ALA A 2 9.91 -19.67 -9.43
CA ALA A 2 9.70 -19.58 -8.34
C ALA A 2 9.32 -18.82 -7.67
N GLU A 3 9.14 -18.48 -7.78
CA GLU A 3 8.76 -17.60 -7.31
C GLU A 3 7.99 -17.50 -6.19
N PRO A 4 6.96 -18.16 -5.92
CA PRO A 4 6.14 -17.93 -4.74
C PRO A 4 6.91 -18.05 -3.44
N ALA A 5 7.85 -18.94 -3.37
CA ALA A 5 8.62 -19.10 -2.14
C ALA A 5 9.46 -17.85 -1.82
N ASP A 6 9.78 -17.07 -2.86
CA ASP A 6 10.63 -15.91 -2.70
C ASP A 6 9.85 -14.61 -2.62
N ALA A 7 8.55 -14.68 -2.64
CA ALA A 7 7.70 -13.51 -2.62
C ALA A 7 6.69 -13.61 -1.49
N ILE A 8 6.31 -12.46 -0.97
CA ILE A 8 5.21 -12.39 -0.01
C ILE A 8 3.96 -12.13 -0.82
N GLU A 9 2.93 -12.96 -0.64
CA GLU A 9 1.65 -12.78 -1.30
C GLU A 9 0.57 -12.64 -0.26
N ARG A 10 -0.25 -11.61 -0.40
CA ARG A 10 -1.36 -11.38 0.51
C ARG A 10 -2.57 -10.94 -0.28
N GLU A 11 -3.73 -11.27 0.23
CA GLU A 11 -4.98 -10.91 -0.41
C GLU A 11 -5.98 -10.53 0.66
N ILE A 12 -6.72 -9.45 0.44
CA ILE A 12 -7.72 -9.00 1.41
C ILE A 12 -8.89 -8.37 0.65
N TRP A 13 -10.11 -8.62 1.13
CA TRP A 13 -11.29 -7.96 0.59
C TRP A 13 -11.56 -6.70 1.40
N ILE A 14 -11.83 -5.60 0.73
CA ILE A 14 -12.08 -4.31 1.36
C ILE A 14 -13.44 -3.81 0.89
N GLY A 15 -14.28 -3.36 1.84
CA GLY A 15 -15.62 -2.88 1.53
C GLY A 15 -15.61 -1.46 0.99
N ALA A 16 -14.89 -1.24 -0.09
CA ALA A 16 -14.83 0.06 -0.76
C ALA A 16 -14.54 -0.21 -2.23
N ARG A 17 -14.97 0.70 -3.09
CA ARG A 17 -14.80 0.52 -4.53
C ARG A 17 -13.33 0.68 -4.93
N PRO A 18 -12.93 0.07 -6.05
CA PRO A 18 -11.51 0.13 -6.46
C PRO A 18 -10.94 1.55 -6.53
N GLU A 19 -11.71 2.51 -7.02
CA GLU A 19 -11.18 3.87 -7.09
C GLU A 19 -10.92 4.46 -5.71
N ALA A 20 -11.72 4.10 -4.72
CA ALA A 20 -11.49 4.57 -3.36
C ALA A 20 -10.25 3.91 -2.77
N VAL A 21 -10.09 2.60 -3.01
CA VAL A 21 -8.92 1.88 -2.50
C VAL A 21 -7.64 2.36 -3.19
N PHE A 22 -7.71 2.58 -4.49
CA PHE A 22 -6.54 3.03 -5.26
C PHE A 22 -5.96 4.32 -4.68
N ALA A 23 -6.83 5.22 -4.23
CA ALA A 23 -6.39 6.50 -3.69
C ALA A 23 -5.53 6.31 -2.43
N TYR A 24 -5.73 5.22 -1.68
CA TYR A 24 -4.93 4.96 -0.49
C TYR A 24 -3.50 4.57 -0.81
N PHE A 25 -3.21 4.26 -2.07
CA PHE A 25 -1.85 3.96 -2.50
C PHE A 25 -1.18 5.13 -3.22
N THR A 26 -1.95 6.14 -3.61
CA THR A 26 -1.42 7.22 -4.43
C THR A 26 -1.55 8.60 -3.82
N ASP A 27 -2.42 8.78 -2.83
CA ASP A 27 -2.63 10.06 -2.17
C ASP A 27 -1.93 10.04 -0.81
N ALA A 28 -0.99 10.96 -0.61
CA ALA A 28 -0.19 10.97 0.62
C ALA A 28 -1.02 11.09 1.88
N ARG A 29 -2.09 11.90 1.84
CA ARG A 29 -2.94 12.08 3.03
C ARG A 29 -3.70 10.82 3.37
N LYS A 30 -4.05 10.01 2.37
CA LYS A 30 -4.72 8.75 2.61
C LYS A 30 -3.74 7.67 3.02
N MET A 31 -2.53 7.70 2.46
CA MET A 31 -1.50 6.73 2.82
C MET A 31 -1.24 6.72 4.32
N VAL A 32 -1.12 7.88 4.94
CA VAL A 32 -0.80 7.94 6.37
C VAL A 32 -1.94 7.50 7.27
N ARG A 33 -3.11 7.21 6.71
CA ARG A 33 -4.22 6.69 7.51
C ARG A 33 -4.06 5.20 7.80
N TRP A 34 -3.19 4.53 7.06
CA TRP A 34 -3.00 3.10 7.28
C TRP A 34 -1.53 2.71 7.39
N LYS A 35 -0.63 3.53 6.87
CA LYS A 35 0.78 3.17 6.88
C LYS A 35 1.64 4.41 7.07
N GLY A 36 2.31 4.49 8.20
CA GLY A 36 3.28 5.54 8.43
C GLY A 36 2.74 6.82 9.02
N LEU A 37 3.66 7.73 9.23
CA LEU A 37 3.40 9.02 9.87
C LEU A 37 3.41 10.16 8.87
N GLU A 38 4.10 9.97 7.77
CA GLU A 38 4.30 11.02 6.77
C GLU A 38 4.57 10.36 5.43
N ALA A 39 4.06 10.92 4.35
CA ALA A 39 4.26 10.35 3.03
C ALA A 39 4.50 11.44 2.01
N ASN A 40 5.39 11.15 1.06
CA ASN A 40 5.63 12.00 -0.09
C ASN A 40 5.48 11.12 -1.32
N LEU A 41 4.41 11.32 -2.06
CA LEU A 41 4.09 10.48 -3.20
C LEU A 41 3.92 11.33 -4.45
N ASP A 42 4.60 10.92 -5.51
CA ASP A 42 4.44 11.54 -6.82
C ASP A 42 3.91 10.44 -7.73
N PRO A 43 2.59 10.27 -7.83
CA PRO A 43 1.99 9.10 -8.47
C PRO A 43 2.04 9.13 -9.99
N ARG A 44 3.23 8.98 -10.52
CA ARG A 44 3.47 8.84 -11.95
C ARG A 44 4.68 7.95 -12.10
N VAL A 45 4.81 7.33 -13.26
CA VAL A 45 5.94 6.42 -13.51
C VAL A 45 7.24 7.19 -13.31
N GLY A 46 8.11 6.64 -12.48
CA GLY A 46 9.37 7.30 -12.13
C GLY A 46 9.26 8.28 -10.97
N GLY A 47 8.04 8.53 -10.48
CA GLY A 47 7.83 9.46 -9.38
C GLY A 47 8.19 8.89 -8.03
N LEU A 48 8.43 9.76 -7.08
CA LEU A 48 8.88 9.36 -5.75
C LEU A 48 7.81 8.62 -4.97
N TYR A 49 8.24 7.56 -4.29
CA TYR A 49 7.44 6.87 -3.29
C TYR A 49 8.25 6.89 -1.99
N ARG A 50 7.79 7.62 -1.01
CA ARG A 50 8.53 7.74 0.24
C ARG A 50 7.56 7.81 1.41
N VAL A 51 7.71 6.92 2.38
CA VAL A 51 6.83 6.86 3.54
C VAL A 51 7.67 6.73 4.80
N VAL A 52 7.46 7.65 5.74
CA VAL A 52 8.08 7.56 7.05
C VAL A 52 7.20 6.65 7.90
N ILE A 53 7.71 5.45 8.18
CA ILE A 53 6.91 4.44 8.90
C ILE A 53 6.82 4.77 10.37
N ASP A 54 7.96 5.12 10.96
CA ASP A 54 8.00 5.51 12.36
C ASP A 54 9.19 6.45 12.54
N GLY A 55 9.56 6.74 13.77
CA GLY A 55 10.56 7.74 14.06
C GLY A 55 11.93 7.51 13.46
N GLY A 56 12.24 6.32 13.03
CA GLY A 56 13.57 6.04 12.52
C GLY A 56 13.61 5.28 11.22
N ARG A 57 12.46 4.89 10.68
CA ARG A 57 12.47 4.04 9.48
C ARG A 57 11.69 4.68 8.35
N VAL A 58 12.37 4.82 7.21
CA VAL A 58 11.79 5.45 6.03
C VAL A 58 11.88 4.52 4.84
N VAL A 59 10.73 4.21 4.25
CA VAL A 59 10.66 3.45 3.01
C VAL A 59 10.81 4.41 1.85
N ARG A 60 11.62 4.02 0.86
CA ARG A 60 11.81 4.84 -0.31
C ARG A 60 11.94 4.00 -1.57
N GLY A 61 11.32 4.47 -2.64
CA GLY A 61 11.39 3.85 -3.95
C GLY A 61 10.77 4.78 -4.97
N GLU A 62 10.27 4.21 -6.06
CA GLU A 62 9.60 5.00 -7.07
C GLU A 62 8.47 4.19 -7.69
N PHE A 63 7.48 4.90 -8.22
CA PHE A 63 6.37 4.24 -8.93
C PHE A 63 6.87 3.70 -10.26
N ARG A 64 6.47 2.47 -10.56
CA ARG A 64 6.86 1.82 -11.81
C ARG A 64 5.70 1.66 -12.76
N GLU A 65 4.49 1.52 -12.23
CA GLU A 65 3.32 1.36 -13.06
C GLU A 65 2.10 1.86 -12.30
N LEU A 66 1.22 2.55 -13.00
CA LEU A 66 -0.03 3.04 -12.42
C LEU A 66 -1.12 2.85 -13.46
N VAL A 67 -2.00 1.90 -13.20
CA VAL A 67 -3.20 1.72 -14.02
C VAL A 67 -4.35 2.12 -13.11
N PRO A 68 -4.98 3.27 -13.36
CA PRO A 68 -5.97 3.81 -12.42
C PRO A 68 -7.01 2.81 -12.01
N ASN A 69 -7.18 2.68 -10.68
CA ASN A 69 -8.18 1.84 -10.05
C ASN A 69 -7.98 0.34 -10.26
N ARG A 70 -6.83 -0.07 -10.81
CA ARG A 70 -6.59 -1.48 -11.11
C ARG A 70 -5.24 -1.98 -10.63
N ARG A 71 -4.20 -1.16 -10.69
CA ARG A 71 -2.88 -1.67 -10.39
C ARG A 71 -1.90 -0.57 -10.08
N VAL A 72 -1.05 -0.81 -9.10
CA VAL A 72 0.06 0.07 -8.82
C VAL A 72 1.27 -0.78 -8.49
N ILE A 73 2.42 -0.44 -9.08
CA ILE A 73 3.67 -1.11 -8.79
C ILE A 73 4.66 -0.04 -8.38
N PHE A 74 5.34 -0.29 -7.28
CA PHE A 74 6.38 0.64 -6.81
C PHE A 74 7.52 -0.15 -6.22
N THR A 75 8.71 0.45 -6.24
CA THR A 75 9.87 -0.19 -5.64
C THR A 75 9.93 0.21 -4.17
N TRP A 76 10.76 -0.52 -3.41
CA TRP A 76 10.73 -0.46 -1.96
C TRP A 76 12.10 -0.79 -1.39
N GLY A 77 12.51 -0.05 -0.43
CA GLY A 77 13.70 -0.31 0.34
C GLY A 77 13.72 0.68 1.49
N TRP A 78 14.76 0.62 2.32
CA TRP A 78 14.83 1.44 3.51
C TRP A 78 16.00 2.40 3.42
N GLU A 79 15.75 3.67 3.71
CA GLU A 79 16.84 4.64 3.76
C GLU A 79 17.82 4.21 4.84
N GLY A 80 19.10 4.19 4.50
CA GLY A 80 20.14 3.84 5.45
C GLY A 80 20.39 2.37 5.68
N ASP A 81 19.66 1.49 5.01
CA ASP A 81 19.82 0.04 5.19
C ASP A 81 20.61 -0.53 4.02
N PRO A 82 21.87 -0.93 4.22
CA PRO A 82 22.67 -1.47 3.11
C PRO A 82 22.20 -2.84 2.64
N ASN A 83 21.41 -3.55 3.45
CA ASN A 83 20.93 -4.88 3.06
C ASN A 83 19.63 -4.81 2.26
N LEU A 84 18.91 -3.72 2.35
CA LEU A 84 17.70 -3.53 1.57
C LEU A 84 17.56 -2.03 1.28
N PRO A 85 18.45 -1.51 0.42
CA PRO A 85 18.45 -0.07 0.14
C PRO A 85 17.23 0.36 -0.69
N PRO A 86 16.96 1.65 -0.76
CA PRO A 86 15.83 2.13 -1.54
C PRO A 86 15.81 1.57 -2.96
N GLY A 87 14.64 1.15 -3.39
CA GLY A 87 14.45 0.66 -4.75
C GLY A 87 14.88 -0.77 -4.99
N SER A 88 15.32 -1.49 -3.96
CA SER A 88 15.89 -2.81 -4.17
C SER A 88 14.88 -3.96 -4.20
N SER A 89 13.63 -3.69 -3.83
CA SER A 89 12.58 -4.70 -3.94
C SER A 89 11.36 -4.07 -4.61
N THR A 90 10.37 -4.89 -4.93
CA THR A 90 9.22 -4.44 -5.70
C THR A 90 7.92 -4.89 -5.05
N VAL A 91 6.96 -3.96 -4.97
CA VAL A 91 5.62 -4.25 -4.46
C VAL A 91 4.64 -4.06 -5.61
N GLU A 92 3.84 -5.08 -5.86
CA GLU A 92 2.82 -5.03 -6.88
C GLU A 92 1.46 -5.20 -6.23
N VAL A 93 0.55 -4.25 -6.49
CA VAL A 93 -0.79 -4.28 -5.91
C VAL A 93 -1.80 -4.29 -7.05
N THR A 94 -2.70 -5.27 -7.04
CA THR A 94 -3.75 -5.41 -8.04
C THR A 94 -5.09 -5.29 -7.35
N LEU A 95 -6.01 -4.53 -7.94
CA LEU A 95 -7.33 -4.29 -7.40
C LEU A 95 -8.37 -4.88 -8.34
N THR A 96 -9.26 -5.71 -7.80
CA THR A 96 -10.30 -6.35 -8.58
C THR A 96 -11.64 -6.11 -7.90
N ALA A 97 -12.59 -5.54 -8.62
CA ALA A 97 -13.92 -5.33 -8.06
C ALA A 97 -14.56 -6.67 -7.75
N GLU A 98 -15.17 -6.78 -6.58
CA GLU A 98 -15.86 -8.01 -6.20
C GLU A 98 -17.01 -7.65 -5.27
N GLY A 99 -18.23 -7.90 -5.73
CA GLY A 99 -19.41 -7.49 -4.98
C GLY A 99 -19.42 -5.98 -4.85
N GLU A 100 -19.61 -5.49 -3.65
CA GLU A 100 -19.60 -4.05 -3.39
C GLU A 100 -18.25 -3.56 -2.92
N GLY A 101 -17.24 -4.37 -3.07
CA GLY A 101 -15.93 -4.01 -2.60
C GLY A 101 -14.84 -4.37 -3.59
N THR A 102 -13.65 -4.52 -3.06
CA THR A 102 -12.46 -4.75 -3.86
C THR A 102 -11.60 -5.83 -3.23
N VAL A 103 -11.13 -6.77 -4.04
CA VAL A 103 -10.10 -7.69 -3.61
C VAL A 103 -8.76 -7.03 -3.92
N VAL A 104 -7.96 -6.85 -2.90
CA VAL A 104 -6.61 -6.30 -3.02
C VAL A 104 -5.64 -7.45 -2.94
N ARG A 105 -4.84 -7.62 -3.98
CA ARG A 105 -3.80 -8.63 -3.98
C ARG A 105 -2.46 -7.94 -4.00
N LEU A 106 -1.60 -8.29 -3.05
CA LEU A 106 -0.30 -7.66 -2.91
C LEU A 106 0.80 -8.71 -3.03
N ILE A 107 1.80 -8.41 -3.84
CA ILE A 107 2.97 -9.26 -3.98
C ILE A 107 4.20 -8.39 -3.73
N HIS A 108 5.03 -8.79 -2.77
CA HIS A 108 6.28 -8.10 -2.48
C HIS A 108 7.41 -9.06 -2.79
N ARG A 109 8.19 -8.76 -3.81
CA ARG A 109 9.23 -9.66 -4.27
C ARG A 109 10.60 -8.99 -4.26
N ASP A 110 11.62 -9.79 -4.48
CA ASP A 110 13.02 -9.35 -4.51
C ASP A 110 13.54 -9.00 -3.13
N LEU A 111 12.91 -9.56 -2.08
CA LEU A 111 13.40 -9.37 -0.73
C LEU A 111 14.44 -10.45 -0.41
N PRO A 112 15.57 -10.07 0.20
CA PRO A 112 16.52 -11.08 0.66
C PRO A 112 15.87 -11.91 1.75
N ALA A 113 16.29 -13.18 1.86
CA ALA A 113 15.68 -14.12 2.79
C ALA A 113 15.54 -13.57 4.21
N PRO A 114 16.57 -12.93 4.79
CA PRO A 114 16.44 -12.44 6.16
C PRO A 114 15.36 -11.37 6.35
N ALA A 115 14.99 -10.68 5.28
CA ALA A 115 13.99 -9.60 5.38
C ALA A 115 12.55 -10.09 5.19
N ARG A 116 12.36 -11.30 4.70
CA ARG A 116 11.01 -11.76 4.33
C ARG A 116 10.05 -11.85 5.50
N LYS A 117 10.49 -12.45 6.60
CA LYS A 117 9.59 -12.65 7.72
C LYS A 117 9.11 -11.31 8.30
N VAL A 118 10.01 -10.37 8.49
CA VAL A 118 9.64 -9.10 9.10
C VAL A 118 8.74 -8.29 8.18
N HIS A 119 8.95 -8.39 6.86
CA HIS A 119 8.07 -7.70 5.91
C HIS A 119 6.71 -8.38 5.81
N ALA A 120 6.67 -9.72 5.89
CA ALA A 120 5.39 -10.41 5.89
C ALA A 120 4.57 -9.98 7.11
N GLU A 121 5.20 -9.90 8.27
CA GLU A 121 4.52 -9.46 9.49
C GLU A 121 4.06 -8.01 9.36
N GLY A 122 4.85 -7.18 8.71
CA GLY A 122 4.47 -5.80 8.46
C GLY A 122 3.22 -5.69 7.62
N TRP A 123 3.15 -6.43 6.52
CA TRP A 123 1.96 -6.42 5.67
C TRP A 123 0.75 -6.97 6.41
N ASP A 124 0.94 -8.00 7.25
CA ASP A 124 -0.16 -8.54 8.04
C ASP A 124 -0.69 -7.54 9.05
N ARG A 125 0.13 -6.56 9.42
CA ARG A 125 -0.30 -5.49 10.32
C ARG A 125 -0.96 -4.35 9.55
N PHE A 126 -0.39 -3.98 8.41
CA PHE A 126 -0.87 -2.82 7.67
C PHE A 126 -2.12 -3.07 6.85
N LEU A 127 -2.24 -4.24 6.22
CA LEU A 127 -3.40 -4.49 5.35
C LEU A 127 -4.75 -4.40 6.07
N PRO A 128 -4.89 -4.92 7.29
CA PRO A 128 -6.15 -4.71 8.02
C PRO A 128 -6.43 -3.25 8.32
N ARG A 129 -5.39 -2.45 8.52
CA ARG A 129 -5.58 -1.01 8.72
C ARG A 129 -6.09 -0.34 7.45
N LEU A 130 -5.56 -0.77 6.30
CA LEU A 130 -6.03 -0.27 5.02
C LEU A 130 -7.51 -0.61 4.85
N ALA A 131 -7.88 -1.85 5.16
CA ALA A 131 -9.27 -2.27 5.00
C ALA A 131 -10.20 -1.41 5.85
N ARG A 132 -9.81 -1.12 7.09
CA ARG A 132 -10.63 -0.28 7.95
C ARG A 132 -10.68 1.15 7.46
N ALA A 133 -9.54 1.70 7.07
CA ALA A 133 -9.49 3.09 6.64
C ALA A 133 -10.30 3.32 5.37
N ALA A 134 -10.19 2.42 4.40
CA ALA A 134 -10.88 2.59 3.12
C ALA A 134 -12.37 2.31 3.22
N ALA A 135 -12.77 1.38 4.08
CA ALA A 135 -14.18 1.05 4.24
C ALA A 135 -14.94 2.07 5.10
N ASP A 136 -14.19 2.78 5.92
CA ASP A 136 -14.79 3.74 6.83
C ASP A 136 -14.97 5.08 6.16
N ARG A 137 -15.86 5.18 5.22
CA ARG A 137 -16.04 6.27 4.46
C ARG A 137 -16.53 7.37 5.06
N PRO A 138 -16.36 8.21 5.30
CA PRO A 138 -16.80 9.27 5.97
C PRO A 138 -17.49 10.25 5.32
N GLU A 139 -17.18 9.71 4.93
CA GLU A 139 -17.31 10.31 4.61
C GLU A 139 -17.77 10.65 4.16
N ALA A 140 -18.11 10.43 3.67
CA ALA A 140 -18.50 10.62 3.34
C ALA A 140 -19.17 10.64 3.63
N THR A 141 -19.27 10.21 3.78
CA THR A 141 -19.74 10.30 4.16
C THR A 141 -20.18 10.44 4.83
N ARG A 142 -20.45 10.52 4.88
CA ARG A 142 -20.74 10.81 5.55
C ARG A 142 -20.99 11.49 5.81
N ASP A 143 -21.20 11.49 5.30
CA ASP A 143 -21.29 12.21 5.50
C ASP A 143 -21.66 12.48 5.86
N ALA A 144 -22.13 12.43 5.62
CA ALA A 144 -22.38 12.91 5.86
C ALA A 144 -22.91 12.89 6.50
N GLY A 145 -23.09 12.43 6.41
CA GLY A 145 -23.27 12.70 6.89
C GLY A 145 -23.52 12.60 7.59
N ARG A 146 -23.70 12.61 7.53
CA ARG A 146 -23.69 12.96 8.07
C ARG A 146 -23.87 13.44 8.53
N ALA A 147 -24.07 13.42 8.19
CA ALA A 147 -24.03 14.09 8.39
C ALA A 147 -24.46 14.13 8.99
N SER A 148 -24.64 13.68 8.73
CA SER A 148 -24.74 13.88 9.12
C SER A 148 -25.00 13.70 9.98
N ARG A 149 -25.19 13.50 10.02
CA ARG A 149 -25.15 13.52 10.54
C ARG A 149 -25.24 13.86 11.24
N ASN A 150 -25.57 13.73 10.80
CA ASN A 150 -25.39 14.33 11.13
C ASN A 150 -25.39 14.62 11.46
#